data_8a2eea0c45c604a6cdc02ff742beae91
#
_entry.id   8a2eea0c45c604a6cdc02ff742beae91
#
_cell.length_a   1.000
_cell.length_b   1.000
_cell.length_c   1.000
_cell.angle_alpha   90.00
_cell.angle_beta   90.00
_cell.angle_gamma   90.00
#
_symmetry.space_group_name_H-M   'P 1'
#
loop_
_entity.id
_entity.type
_entity.pdbx_description
1 polymer ?
#
loop_
_entity_poly.entity_id
_entity_poly.type
_entity_poly.pdbx_seq_one_letter_code
_entity_poly.pdbx_strand_id
1 'polypeptide(L)'
;MTDVRGGTASYEEHATGYYLTASEMSWFAGHYLSGGRGAADDARVSPLLADDVTVALTPPALIVTAEYDPLRDDGVAYAERLRSAGVEVTTVHYDSMMHGFVSLADFLDDGQAALSEAAAAVARALA
;
A
#
# COMPACT_ATOMS: atom_id res chain seq x y z
N MET A 1 -2.56 -3.27 -0.22
CA MET A 1 -3.89 -3.03 0.40
C MET A 1 -3.73 -3.19 1.89
N THR A 2 -4.06 -2.16 2.65
CA THR A 2 -3.95 -2.13 4.12
C THR A 2 -5.32 -2.23 4.81
N ASP A 3 -6.41 -2.10 4.03
CA ASP A 3 -7.77 -2.47 4.41
C ASP A 3 -8.41 -3.28 3.27
N VAL A 4 -8.61 -4.58 3.50
CA VAL A 4 -9.13 -5.51 2.49
C VAL A 4 -10.58 -5.22 2.07
N ARG A 5 -11.30 -4.38 2.82
CA ARG A 5 -12.68 -4.00 2.52
C ARG A 5 -12.78 -3.01 1.36
N GLY A 6 -11.68 -2.29 1.04
CA GLY A 6 -11.68 -1.27 0.00
C GLY A 6 -12.56 -0.06 0.34
N GLY A 7 -13.10 0.61 -0.69
CA GLY A 7 -14.09 1.69 -0.52
C GLY A 7 -13.50 3.08 -0.34
N THR A 8 -12.22 3.28 -0.66
CA THR A 8 -11.62 4.62 -0.77
C THR A 8 -12.03 5.30 -2.07
N ALA A 9 -11.85 6.62 -2.16
CA ALA A 9 -12.16 7.37 -3.38
C ALA A 9 -11.35 6.85 -4.57
N SER A 10 -10.05 6.63 -4.41
CA SER A 10 -9.19 6.06 -5.47
C SER A 10 -9.60 4.64 -5.88
N TYR A 11 -10.14 3.85 -4.95
CA TYR A 11 -10.65 2.51 -5.25
C TYR A 11 -11.81 2.56 -6.25
N GLU A 12 -12.68 3.57 -6.15
CA GLU A 12 -13.80 3.78 -7.07
C GLU A 12 -13.33 4.48 -8.36
N GLU A 13 -12.51 5.53 -8.24
CA GLU A 13 -12.01 6.34 -9.35
C GLU A 13 -11.20 5.51 -10.35
N HIS A 14 -10.34 4.64 -9.85
CA HIS A 14 -9.44 3.80 -10.65
C HIS A 14 -9.87 2.32 -10.68
N ALA A 15 -11.16 2.05 -10.45
CA ALA A 15 -11.71 0.69 -10.42
C ALA A 15 -11.45 -0.12 -11.69
N THR A 16 -11.29 0.56 -12.82
CA THR A 16 -11.04 -0.03 -14.15
C THR A 16 -10.14 0.87 -15.00
N GLY A 17 -9.61 0.33 -16.10
CA GLY A 17 -8.85 1.12 -17.09
C GLY A 17 -7.36 1.17 -16.86
N TYR A 18 -6.88 0.70 -15.72
CA TYR A 18 -5.46 0.61 -15.37
C TYR A 18 -5.06 -0.84 -15.07
N TYR A 19 -3.78 -1.06 -14.75
CA TYR A 19 -3.19 -2.40 -14.58
C TYR A 19 -3.87 -3.24 -13.50
N LEU A 20 -4.19 -2.65 -12.34
CA LEU A 20 -4.94 -3.31 -11.26
C LEU A 20 -6.38 -2.82 -11.26
N THR A 21 -7.35 -3.74 -11.15
CA THR A 21 -8.77 -3.43 -11.11
C THR A 21 -9.41 -3.78 -9.77
N ALA A 22 -10.52 -3.11 -9.43
CA ALA A 22 -11.30 -3.42 -8.22
C ALA A 22 -11.84 -4.87 -8.23
N SER A 23 -12.20 -5.40 -9.40
CA SER A 23 -12.67 -6.79 -9.53
C SER A 23 -11.57 -7.81 -9.24
N GLU A 24 -10.34 -7.56 -9.69
CA GLU A 24 -9.19 -8.41 -9.38
C GLU A 24 -8.85 -8.35 -7.89
N MET A 25 -8.87 -7.16 -7.28
CA MET A 25 -8.65 -7.04 -5.83
C MET A 25 -9.69 -7.81 -5.02
N SER A 26 -10.97 -7.72 -5.39
CA SER A 26 -12.04 -8.51 -4.77
C SER A 26 -11.82 -10.01 -4.93
N TRP A 27 -11.38 -10.44 -6.11
CA TRP A 27 -11.07 -11.84 -6.38
C TRP A 27 -9.89 -12.33 -5.51
N PHE A 28 -8.79 -11.56 -5.42
CA PHE A 28 -7.66 -11.89 -4.57
C PHE A 28 -8.05 -11.95 -3.09
N ALA A 29 -8.81 -10.96 -2.60
CA ALA A 29 -9.30 -10.93 -1.22
C ALA A 29 -10.18 -12.15 -0.91
N GLY A 30 -11.08 -12.51 -1.82
CA GLY A 30 -11.93 -13.72 -1.69
C GLY A 30 -11.11 -15.00 -1.56
N HIS A 31 -10.06 -15.16 -2.37
CA HIS A 31 -9.15 -16.30 -2.29
C HIS A 31 -8.28 -16.29 -1.03
N TYR A 32 -7.77 -15.13 -0.65
CA TYR A 32 -6.93 -14.98 0.54
C TYR A 32 -7.70 -15.32 1.82
N LEU A 33 -8.94 -14.86 1.93
CA LEU A 33 -9.80 -15.09 3.09
C LEU A 33 -10.54 -16.45 3.06
N SER A 34 -10.51 -17.17 1.94
CA SER A 34 -11.12 -18.50 1.85
C SER A 34 -10.45 -19.48 2.82
N GLY A 35 -11.24 -20.37 3.40
CA GLY A 35 -10.75 -21.40 4.31
C GLY A 35 -10.48 -20.91 5.74
N GLY A 36 -11.09 -19.80 6.18
CA GLY A 36 -11.03 -19.34 7.58
C GLY A 36 -9.68 -18.73 7.99
N ARG A 37 -8.95 -18.15 7.05
CA ARG A 37 -7.61 -17.55 7.28
C ARG A 37 -7.61 -16.21 7.99
N GLY A 38 -8.76 -15.73 8.45
CA GLY A 38 -8.95 -14.48 9.18
C GLY A 38 -10.23 -13.77 8.74
N ALA A 39 -10.68 -12.83 9.55
CA ALA A 39 -11.75 -11.92 9.19
C ALA A 39 -11.17 -10.67 8.52
N ALA A 40 -11.99 -9.94 7.76
CA ALA A 40 -11.57 -8.73 7.05
C ALA A 40 -11.04 -7.62 8.00
N ASP A 41 -11.45 -7.66 9.27
CA ASP A 41 -11.03 -6.74 10.33
C ASP A 41 -9.85 -7.26 11.19
N ASP A 42 -9.31 -8.44 10.89
CA ASP A 42 -8.09 -8.93 11.52
C ASP A 42 -6.90 -8.04 11.11
N ALA A 43 -6.14 -7.53 12.09
CA ALA A 43 -4.99 -6.65 11.84
C ALA A 43 -3.92 -7.25 10.93
N ARG A 44 -3.84 -8.59 10.83
CA ARG A 44 -2.94 -9.30 9.90
C ARG A 44 -3.46 -9.29 8.46
N VAL A 45 -4.73 -9.00 8.27
CA VAL A 45 -5.42 -8.88 6.98
C VAL A 45 -5.57 -7.41 6.59
N SER A 46 -5.99 -6.58 7.54
CA SER A 46 -6.21 -5.15 7.38
C SER A 46 -5.44 -4.36 8.44
N PRO A 47 -4.13 -4.15 8.25
CA PRO A 47 -3.29 -3.46 9.24
C PRO A 47 -3.71 -2.01 9.51
N LEU A 48 -4.43 -1.36 8.61
CA LEU A 48 -5.05 -0.05 8.84
C LEU A 48 -6.02 -0.06 10.03
N LEU A 49 -6.63 -1.22 10.33
CA LEU A 49 -7.62 -1.41 11.40
C LEU A 49 -7.00 -1.92 12.71
N ALA A 50 -5.69 -2.09 12.76
CA ALA A 50 -5.01 -2.51 13.98
C ALA A 50 -5.21 -1.48 15.11
N ASP A 51 -5.17 -1.96 16.36
CA ASP A 51 -5.23 -1.09 17.53
C ASP A 51 -3.98 -0.19 17.63
N ASP A 52 -4.10 0.91 18.41
CA ASP A 52 -3.05 1.92 18.52
C ASP A 52 -1.72 1.35 19.04
N VAL A 53 -1.78 0.38 19.94
CA VAL A 53 -0.58 -0.24 20.53
C VAL A 53 0.16 -1.04 19.47
N THR A 54 -0.56 -1.82 18.68
CA THR A 54 0.00 -2.61 17.57
C THR A 54 0.61 -1.71 16.50
N VAL A 55 -0.09 -0.64 16.13
CA VAL A 55 0.41 0.33 15.11
C VAL A 55 1.67 1.02 15.60
N ALA A 56 1.73 1.43 16.87
CA ALA A 56 2.90 2.11 17.46
C ALA A 56 4.17 1.23 17.52
N LEU A 57 4.03 -0.08 17.41
CA LEU A 57 5.15 -1.04 17.36
C LEU A 57 5.70 -1.25 15.94
N THR A 58 5.10 -0.63 14.92
CA THR A 58 5.58 -0.72 13.54
C THR A 58 6.94 -0.03 13.41
N PRO A 59 7.93 -0.65 12.76
CA PRO A 59 9.21 0.01 12.47
C PRO A 59 9.03 1.18 11.50
N PRO A 60 10.06 2.06 11.35
CA PRO A 60 10.05 3.10 10.34
C PRO A 60 9.62 2.59 8.97
N ALA A 61 8.76 3.34 8.29
CA ALA A 61 8.12 2.90 7.05
C ALA A 61 8.41 3.83 5.87
N LEU A 62 8.63 3.26 4.70
CA LEU A 62 8.55 3.94 3.40
C LEU A 62 7.27 3.51 2.71
N ILE A 63 6.41 4.47 2.36
CA ILE A 63 5.18 4.23 1.62
C ILE A 63 5.28 4.94 0.27
N VAL A 64 5.20 4.14 -0.79
CA VAL A 64 5.21 4.60 -2.18
C VAL A 64 3.81 4.47 -2.75
N THR A 65 3.29 5.54 -3.37
CA THR A 65 1.98 5.56 -4.01
C THR A 65 2.09 6.06 -5.45
N ALA A 66 1.14 5.68 -6.28
CA ALA A 66 1.01 6.11 -7.66
C ALA A 66 -0.36 6.77 -7.87
N GLU A 67 -0.45 7.77 -8.77
CA GLU A 67 -1.68 8.52 -8.99
C GLU A 67 -2.80 7.64 -9.52
N TYR A 68 -2.51 6.83 -10.53
CA TYR A 68 -3.50 5.96 -11.21
C TYR A 68 -3.55 4.57 -10.59
N ASP A 69 -3.74 4.53 -9.25
CA ASP A 69 -3.77 3.31 -8.46
C ASP A 69 -5.03 3.26 -7.58
N PRO A 70 -5.87 2.24 -7.68
CA PRO A 70 -7.00 2.07 -6.77
C PRO A 70 -6.57 2.01 -5.28
N LEU A 71 -5.30 1.70 -4.99
CA LEU A 71 -4.75 1.65 -3.63
C LEU A 71 -4.05 2.95 -3.19
N ARG A 72 -4.11 4.04 -3.97
CA ARG A 72 -3.48 5.32 -3.63
C ARG A 72 -3.91 5.83 -2.25
N ASP A 73 -5.22 5.98 -2.06
CA ASP A 73 -5.77 6.55 -0.82
C ASP A 73 -5.64 5.60 0.37
N ASP A 74 -5.64 4.30 0.13
CA ASP A 74 -5.34 3.27 1.13
C ASP A 74 -3.90 3.42 1.67
N GLY A 75 -2.94 3.65 0.78
CA GLY A 75 -1.55 3.94 1.15
C GLY A 75 -1.40 5.25 1.93
N VAL A 76 -2.09 6.32 1.52
CA VAL A 76 -2.11 7.61 2.21
C VAL A 76 -2.70 7.47 3.61
N ALA A 77 -3.86 6.82 3.74
CA ALA A 77 -4.51 6.61 5.03
C ALA A 77 -3.63 5.81 5.99
N TYR A 78 -2.92 4.79 5.48
CA TYR A 78 -2.01 4.00 6.32
C TYR A 78 -0.79 4.81 6.76
N ALA A 79 -0.24 5.66 5.90
CA ALA A 79 0.84 6.58 6.26
C ALA A 79 0.43 7.54 7.39
N GLU A 80 -0.79 8.10 7.31
CA GLU A 80 -1.33 8.98 8.34
C GLU A 80 -1.58 8.23 9.65
N ARG A 81 -2.09 7.01 9.56
CA ARG A 81 -2.32 6.13 10.72
C ARG A 81 -1.03 5.83 11.48
N LEU A 82 0.04 5.49 10.75
CA LEU A 82 1.36 5.25 11.33
C LEU A 82 1.95 6.50 11.97
N ARG A 83 1.89 7.67 11.29
CA ARG A 83 2.37 8.95 11.86
C ARG A 83 1.63 9.34 13.12
N SER A 84 0.31 9.16 13.15
CA SER A 84 -0.51 9.44 14.31
C SER A 84 -0.17 8.58 15.53
N ALA A 85 0.38 7.38 15.29
CA ALA A 85 0.88 6.48 16.32
C ALA A 85 2.36 6.74 16.69
N GLY A 86 3.01 7.78 16.15
CA GLY A 86 4.38 8.14 16.44
C GLY A 86 5.44 7.38 15.62
N VAL A 87 5.05 6.63 14.61
CA VAL A 87 5.97 5.93 13.71
C VAL A 87 6.59 6.92 12.73
N GLU A 88 7.90 6.80 12.49
CA GLU A 88 8.58 7.55 11.43
C GLU A 88 8.14 7.04 10.05
N VAL A 89 7.58 7.94 9.21
CA VAL A 89 7.05 7.57 7.88
C VAL A 89 7.57 8.52 6.81
N THR A 90 8.26 7.96 5.84
CA THR A 90 8.58 8.62 4.57
C THR A 90 7.50 8.25 3.54
N THR A 91 6.97 9.23 2.81
CA THR A 91 6.05 8.99 1.70
C THR A 91 6.62 9.53 0.41
N VAL A 92 6.48 8.77 -0.67
CA VAL A 92 6.82 9.17 -2.04
C VAL A 92 5.61 8.93 -2.92
N HIS A 93 5.24 9.93 -3.72
CA HIS A 93 4.11 9.85 -4.65
C HIS A 93 4.58 10.07 -6.08
N TYR A 94 4.06 9.28 -7.01
CA TYR A 94 4.38 9.34 -8.44
C TYR A 94 3.12 9.73 -9.24
N ASP A 95 3.03 11.01 -9.63
CA ASP A 95 1.85 11.64 -10.25
C ASP A 95 1.50 11.08 -11.64
N SER A 96 2.44 10.46 -12.32
CA SER A 96 2.29 9.94 -13.69
C SER A 96 2.21 8.41 -13.76
N MET A 97 2.28 7.71 -12.63
CA MET A 97 2.38 6.27 -12.57
C MET A 97 1.08 5.59 -12.19
N MET A 98 0.98 4.32 -12.57
CA MET A 98 -0.12 3.40 -12.20
C MET A 98 0.38 2.30 -11.27
N HIS A 99 -0.54 1.53 -10.69
CA HIS A 99 -0.19 0.35 -9.90
C HIS A 99 0.80 -0.56 -10.63
N GLY A 100 1.78 -1.07 -9.89
CA GLY A 100 2.76 -2.03 -10.44
C GLY A 100 3.89 -1.43 -11.27
N PHE A 101 3.98 -0.10 -11.41
CA PHE A 101 5.01 0.58 -12.21
C PHE A 101 6.45 0.21 -11.79
N VAL A 102 6.67 -0.11 -10.52
CA VAL A 102 7.98 -0.55 -10.01
C VAL A 102 8.43 -1.87 -10.67
N SER A 103 7.48 -2.74 -11.05
CA SER A 103 7.79 -3.97 -11.78
C SER A 103 8.28 -3.72 -13.22
N LEU A 104 8.14 -2.49 -13.70
CA LEU A 104 8.58 -2.02 -15.01
C LEU A 104 9.82 -1.13 -14.92
N ALA A 105 10.63 -1.25 -13.86
CA ALA A 105 11.80 -0.43 -13.61
C ALA A 105 12.87 -0.48 -14.74
N ASP A 106 12.90 -1.56 -15.50
CA ASP A 106 13.81 -1.66 -16.67
C ASP A 106 13.36 -0.78 -17.86
N PHE A 107 12.11 -0.27 -17.84
CA PHE A 107 11.52 0.49 -18.92
C PHE A 107 11.05 1.90 -18.51
N LEU A 108 10.93 2.14 -17.19
CA LEU A 108 10.40 3.38 -16.63
C LEU A 108 11.40 4.00 -15.66
N ASP A 109 11.80 5.25 -15.90
CA ASP A 109 12.71 5.99 -15.02
C ASP A 109 12.13 6.12 -13.60
N ASP A 110 10.84 6.40 -13.46
CA ASP A 110 10.15 6.48 -12.17
C ASP A 110 10.12 5.12 -11.46
N GLY A 111 10.01 4.02 -12.20
CA GLY A 111 10.12 2.66 -11.66
C GLY A 111 11.50 2.40 -11.06
N GLN A 112 12.55 2.79 -11.79
CA GLN A 112 13.95 2.68 -11.33
C GLN A 112 14.21 3.59 -10.12
N ALA A 113 13.66 4.82 -10.11
CA ALA A 113 13.78 5.74 -8.99
C ALA A 113 13.13 5.16 -7.72
N ALA A 114 11.88 4.66 -7.82
CA ALA A 114 11.17 4.06 -6.70
C ALA A 114 11.89 2.84 -6.13
N LEU A 115 12.45 1.98 -7.00
CA LEU A 115 13.24 0.83 -6.58
C LEU A 115 14.52 1.26 -5.84
N SER A 116 15.19 2.30 -6.32
CA SER A 116 16.40 2.84 -5.71
C SER A 116 16.11 3.46 -4.33
N GLU A 117 14.99 4.17 -4.17
CA GLU A 117 14.53 4.71 -2.90
C GLU A 117 14.21 3.62 -1.89
N ALA A 118 13.51 2.57 -2.33
CA ALA A 118 13.21 1.41 -1.49
C ALA A 118 14.49 0.71 -1.02
N ALA A 119 15.44 0.48 -1.92
CA ALA A 119 16.74 -0.12 -1.59
C ALA A 119 17.54 0.74 -0.59
N ALA A 120 17.55 2.07 -0.78
CA ALA A 120 18.21 2.99 0.14
C ALA A 120 17.55 3.02 1.52
N ALA A 121 16.22 2.94 1.61
CA ALA A 121 15.50 2.86 2.87
C ALA A 121 15.84 1.58 3.64
N VAL A 122 15.85 0.44 2.96
CA VAL A 122 16.26 -0.85 3.55
C VAL A 122 17.71 -0.80 4.02
N ALA A 123 18.63 -0.27 3.21
CA ALA A 123 20.04 -0.16 3.58
C ALA A 123 20.24 0.70 4.85
N ARG A 124 19.50 1.81 4.99
CA ARG A 124 19.54 2.63 6.22
C ARG A 124 19.01 1.90 7.44
N ALA A 125 17.96 1.09 7.27
CA ALA A 125 17.36 0.34 8.38
C ALA A 125 18.23 -0.82 8.88
N LEU A 126 19.17 -1.30 8.05
CA LEU A 126 20.06 -2.42 8.37
C LEU A 126 21.47 -1.99 8.78
N ALA A 127 21.78 -0.69 8.74
CA ALA A 127 23.08 -0.14 9.12
C ALA A 127 23.18 0.12 10.64
#